data_8fc2d7d3efb7da5b211b7162c8dc572e
#
_entry.id   8fc2d7d3efb7da5b211b7162c8dc572e
#
_cell.length_a   1.000
_cell.length_b   1.000
_cell.length_c   1.000
_cell.angle_alpha   90.00
_cell.angle_beta   90.00
_cell.angle_gamma   90.00
#
_symmetry.space_group_name_H-M   'P 1'
#
loop_
_entity.id
_entity.type
_entity.pdbx_description
1 polymer ?
#
loop_
_entity_poly.entity_id
_entity_poly.type
_entity_poly.pdbx_seq_one_letter_code
_entity_poly.pdbx_strand_id
1 'polypeptide(L)' 'MKNEFKLLVKRDPSGSYEVIEYNESKDALIEKQNQLEKEQPTWEILVVKQNYNVS' A
#
# COMPACT_ATOMS: atom_id res chain seq x y z
N MET A 1 2.66 -20.42 -3.09
CA MET A 1 2.14 -19.51 -2.16
C MET A 1 1.82 -18.15 -2.75
N LYS A 2 0.81 -17.50 -2.27
CA LYS A 2 0.39 -16.31 -2.89
C LYS A 2 0.55 -15.10 -2.05
N ASN A 3 0.84 -13.98 -2.67
CA ASN A 3 0.82 -12.70 -2.00
C ASN A 3 -0.62 -12.22 -1.98
N GLU A 4 -1.23 -12.26 -0.80
CA GLU A 4 -2.66 -11.98 -0.69
C GLU A 4 -2.99 -10.53 -0.53
N PHE A 5 -2.01 -9.71 -0.15
CA PHE A 5 -2.24 -8.29 0.09
C PHE A 5 -1.24 -7.47 -0.69
N LYS A 6 -1.57 -6.23 -0.93
CA LYS A 6 -0.67 -5.32 -1.62
C LYS A 6 -0.71 -3.97 -0.94
N LEU A 7 0.41 -3.27 -1.03
CA LEU A 7 0.59 -1.95 -0.47
C LEU A 7 0.59 -0.96 -1.62
N LEU A 8 -0.31 -0.01 -1.57
CA LEU A 8 -0.47 0.98 -2.62
C LEU A 8 -0.09 2.35 -2.08
N VAL A 9 0.57 3.14 -2.89
CA VAL A 9 0.88 4.52 -2.52
C VAL A 9 0.43 5.47 -3.63
N LYS A 10 0.03 6.65 -3.22
CA LYS A 10 -0.30 7.74 -4.13
C LYS A 10 0.49 8.93 -3.64
N ARG A 11 1.52 9.29 -4.40
CA ARG A 11 2.47 10.31 -3.99
C ARG A 11 2.00 11.72 -4.27
N ASP A 12 1.08 11.87 -5.21
CA ASP A 12 0.65 13.16 -5.70
C ASP A 12 -0.87 13.17 -5.68
N PRO A 13 -1.52 14.20 -5.12
CA PRO A 13 -2.98 14.22 -5.07
C PRO A 13 -3.65 14.05 -6.42
N SER A 14 -2.98 14.47 -7.50
CA SER A 14 -3.54 14.30 -8.83
C SER A 14 -3.07 13.02 -9.51
N GLY A 15 -2.27 12.21 -8.82
CA GLY A 15 -1.73 10.99 -9.40
C GLY A 15 -2.59 9.78 -9.15
N SER A 16 -2.04 8.62 -9.46
CA SER A 16 -2.71 7.36 -9.27
C SER A 16 -1.96 6.52 -8.24
N TYR A 17 -2.67 5.55 -7.66
CA TYR A 17 -2.04 4.61 -6.76
C TYR A 17 -1.11 3.67 -7.51
N GLU A 18 0.03 3.36 -6.89
CA GLU A 18 0.98 2.39 -7.41
C GLU A 18 1.17 1.30 -6.38
N VAL A 19 1.29 0.06 -6.84
CA VAL A 19 1.61 -1.06 -5.97
C VAL A 19 3.12 -1.08 -5.77
N ILE A 20 3.56 -0.99 -4.52
CA ILE A 20 4.99 -1.00 -4.24
C ILE A 20 5.44 -2.27 -3.54
N GLU A 21 4.51 -3.06 -3.03
CA GLU A 21 4.90 -4.28 -2.34
C GLU A 21 3.72 -5.23 -2.27
N TYR A 22 3.99 -6.53 -2.38
CA TYR A 22 3.01 -7.58 -2.14
C TYR A 22 3.47 -8.40 -0.94
N ASN A 23 2.54 -8.91 -0.18
CA ASN A 23 2.87 -9.78 0.94
C ASN A 23 1.66 -10.62 1.28
N GLU A 24 1.89 -11.83 1.76
CA GLU A 24 0.79 -12.66 2.21
C GLU A 24 0.33 -12.28 3.60
N SER A 25 1.09 -11.46 4.32
CA SER A 25 0.73 -11.00 5.65
C SER A 25 0.30 -9.55 5.59
N LYS A 26 -0.95 -9.30 5.96
CA LYS A 26 -1.46 -7.96 6.03
C LYS A 26 -0.71 -7.13 7.07
N ASP A 27 -0.38 -7.77 8.20
CA ASP A 27 0.28 -7.06 9.29
C ASP A 27 1.64 -6.54 8.87
N ALA A 28 2.37 -7.31 8.05
CA ALA A 28 3.67 -6.86 7.57
C ALA A 28 3.52 -5.59 6.74
N LEU A 29 2.49 -5.54 5.92
CA LEU A 29 2.26 -4.35 5.09
C LEU A 29 1.78 -3.18 5.93
N ILE A 30 1.02 -3.43 6.98
CA ILE A 30 0.58 -2.36 7.86
C ILE A 30 1.76 -1.74 8.58
N GLU A 31 2.73 -2.54 8.99
CA GLU A 31 3.94 -1.99 9.59
C GLU A 31 4.67 -1.09 8.60
N LYS A 32 4.77 -1.54 7.37
CA LYS A 32 5.40 -0.74 6.34
C LYS A 32 4.62 0.54 6.09
N GLN A 33 3.30 0.43 6.07
CA GLN A 33 2.45 1.60 5.89
C GLN A 33 2.71 2.63 6.98
N ASN A 34 2.76 2.17 8.24
CA ASN A 34 2.98 3.10 9.35
C ASN A 34 4.33 3.77 9.23
N GLN A 35 5.35 3.03 8.82
CA GLN A 35 6.67 3.60 8.66
C GLN A 35 6.69 4.64 7.56
N LEU A 36 6.06 4.33 6.43
CA LEU A 36 6.03 5.26 5.30
C LEU A 36 5.22 6.50 5.64
N GLU A 37 4.17 6.36 6.43
CA GLU A 37 3.38 7.53 6.82
C GLU A 37 4.20 8.49 7.64
N LYS A 38 5.14 7.99 8.43
CA LYS A 38 6.02 8.86 9.18
C LYS A 38 7.03 9.55 8.29
N GLU A 39 7.55 8.82 7.30
CA GLU A 39 8.58 9.35 6.42
C GLU A 39 8.01 10.24 5.34
N GLN A 40 6.81 9.93 4.87
CA GLN A 40 6.19 10.65 3.78
C GLN A 40 4.76 11.00 4.16
N PRO A 41 4.59 12.00 5.04
CA PRO A 41 3.26 12.28 5.57
C PRO A 41 2.28 12.81 4.53
N THR A 42 2.75 13.21 3.36
CA THR A 42 1.85 13.70 2.32
C THR A 42 1.36 12.60 1.39
N TRP A 43 1.93 11.39 1.49
CA TRP A 43 1.49 10.29 0.64
C TRP A 43 0.22 9.68 1.19
N GLU A 44 -0.61 9.15 0.29
CA GLU A 44 -1.76 8.33 0.68
C GLU A 44 -1.35 6.88 0.50
N ILE A 45 -1.54 6.09 1.54
CA ILE A 45 -1.03 4.72 1.57
C ILE A 45 -2.15 3.79 1.98
N LEU A 46 -2.35 2.72 1.19
CA LEU A 46 -3.42 1.75 1.44
C LEU A 46 -2.83 0.36 1.47
N VAL A 47 -3.41 -0.48 2.33
CA VAL A 47 -3.14 -1.92 2.32
C VAL A 47 -4.45 -2.61 1.97
N VAL A 48 -4.49 -3.33 0.85
CA VAL A 48 -5.71 -3.95 0.36
C VAL A 48 -5.42 -5.36 -0.07
N LYS A 49 -6.47 -6.14 -0.28
CA LYS A 49 -6.32 -7.48 -0.85
C LYS A 49 -5.83 -7.36 -2.28
N GLN A 50 -5.07 -8.37 -2.69
CA GLN A 50 -4.46 -8.31 -4.01
C GLN A 50 -5.48 -8.21 -5.12
N ASN A 51 -6.62 -8.87 -4.97
CA ASN A 51 -7.63 -8.84 -6.01
C ASN A 51 -8.59 -7.67 -5.87
N TYR A 52 -8.31 -6.73 -4.96
CA TYR A 52 -9.12 -5.53 -4.81
C TYR A 52 -8.92 -4.62 -6.01
N ASN A 53 -10.01 -4.14 -6.56
CA ASN A 53 -9.98 -3.33 -7.75
C ASN A 53 -10.13 -1.86 -7.38
N VAL A 54 -9.05 -1.12 -7.48
CA VAL A 54 -9.04 0.30 -7.18
C VAL A 54 -9.15 1.07 -8.49
N SER A 55 -10.32 1.46 -8.86
CA SER A 55 -10.46 2.15 -10.14
C SER A 55 -11.32 3.38 -9.99
#